data_f8ff590d18f676712617cf36415cb62f
#
_entry.id   f8ff590d18f676712617cf36415cb62f
#
_cell.length_a   1.000
_cell.length_b   1.000
_cell.length_c   1.000
_cell.angle_alpha   90.00
_cell.angle_beta   90.00
_cell.angle_gamma   90.00
#
_symmetry.space_group_name_H-M   'P 1'
#
loop_
_entity.id
_entity.type
_entity.pdbx_description
1 polymer ?
#
loop_
_entity_poly.entity_id
_entity_poly.type
_entity_poly.pdbx_seq_one_letter_code
_entity_poly.pdbx_strand_id
1 'polypeptide(L)'
;MKAMILSGGRGKRLRPVTDTIPKPLILINKRPLIEWKINYLKKFGIKDIIICSGYKGKKIKNYLSKKNNFGCNIEYSVETSPLGTAGAIKKALKNIFDESFIVLNGDIITNINLKKMMSKPNSIAAI
;
A
#
# COMPACT_ATOMS: atom_id res chain seq x y z
N MET A 1 -3.74 -0.71 -15.09
CA MET A 1 -3.73 -1.65 -13.94
C MET A 1 -3.56 -0.86 -12.65
N LYS A 2 -4.39 -1.12 -11.69
CA LYS A 2 -4.28 -0.53 -10.35
C LYS A 2 -3.55 -1.46 -9.38
N ALA A 3 -2.89 -0.88 -8.39
CA ALA A 3 -2.32 -1.62 -7.27
C ALA A 3 -2.98 -1.18 -5.96
N MET A 4 -3.20 -2.13 -5.05
CA MET A 4 -3.59 -1.86 -3.67
C MET A 4 -2.38 -2.02 -2.76
N ILE A 5 -2.23 -1.12 -1.80
CA ILE A 5 -1.28 -1.26 -0.70
C ILE A 5 -2.07 -1.38 0.60
N LEU A 6 -1.95 -2.53 1.26
CA LEU A 6 -2.63 -2.80 2.52
C LEU A 6 -1.85 -2.17 3.68
N SER A 7 -2.39 -1.11 4.26
CA SER A 7 -1.72 -0.28 5.27
C SER A 7 -2.61 0.04 6.49
N GLY A 8 -3.66 -0.73 6.72
CA GLY A 8 -4.66 -0.46 7.76
C GLY A 8 -4.29 -0.93 9.18
N GLY A 9 -3.25 -1.72 9.34
CA GLY A 9 -2.87 -2.30 10.63
C GLY A 9 -2.33 -1.30 11.65
N ARG A 10 -2.52 -1.58 12.95
CA ARG A 10 -2.06 -0.70 14.04
C ARG A 10 -0.57 -0.80 14.36
N GLY A 11 0.12 -1.84 13.87
CA GLY A 11 1.54 -2.05 14.15
C GLY A 11 1.85 -2.27 15.63
N LYS A 12 1.00 -2.97 16.37
CA LYS A 12 1.11 -3.18 17.83
C LYS A 12 2.45 -3.76 18.27
N ARG A 13 3.06 -4.61 17.44
CA ARG A 13 4.37 -5.24 17.71
C ARG A 13 5.53 -4.26 17.72
N LEU A 14 5.36 -3.08 17.09
CA LEU A 14 6.38 -2.05 16.98
C LEU A 14 6.19 -0.91 17.98
N ARG A 15 5.30 -1.08 18.95
CA ARG A 15 5.17 -0.10 20.03
C ARG A 15 6.50 0.06 20.79
N PRO A 16 6.83 1.26 21.26
CA PRO A 16 6.03 2.51 21.26
C PRO A 16 6.11 3.33 19.97
N VAL A 17 6.91 2.97 18.98
CA VAL A 17 7.10 3.76 17.75
C VAL A 17 5.77 4.00 17.03
N THR A 18 4.95 2.97 16.90
CA THR A 18 3.64 3.06 16.22
C THR A 18 2.55 3.77 17.04
N ASP A 19 2.83 4.18 18.26
CA ASP A 19 1.90 5.01 19.03
C ASP A 19 1.78 6.43 18.43
N THR A 20 2.84 6.92 17.80
CA THR A 20 2.89 8.26 17.19
C THR A 20 2.96 8.23 15.67
N ILE A 21 3.55 7.20 15.08
CA ILE A 21 3.80 7.08 13.64
C ILE A 21 3.13 5.81 13.12
N PRO A 22 2.27 5.87 12.10
CA PRO A 22 1.74 4.67 11.48
C PRO A 22 2.87 3.87 10.81
N LYS A 23 2.77 2.54 10.84
CA LYS A 23 3.81 1.64 10.31
C LYS A 23 4.32 2.00 8.91
N PRO A 24 3.46 2.40 7.94
CA PRO A 24 3.93 2.80 6.61
C PRO A 24 4.86 4.01 6.57
N LEU A 25 4.88 4.83 7.62
CA LEU A 25 5.76 6.00 7.73
C LEU A 25 7.06 5.72 8.52
N ILE A 26 7.24 4.52 9.03
CA ILE A 26 8.51 4.14 9.68
C ILE A 26 9.63 4.17 8.64
N LEU A 27 10.76 4.77 9.03
CA LEU A 27 11.92 4.89 8.16
C LEU A 27 12.68 3.57 8.07
N ILE A 28 12.93 3.15 6.85
CA ILE A 28 13.84 2.06 6.51
C ILE A 28 14.90 2.64 5.61
N ASN A 29 16.14 2.60 6.06
CA ASN A 29 17.25 3.23 5.35
C ASN A 29 16.94 4.69 4.96
N LYS A 30 16.54 5.49 5.97
CA LYS A 30 16.21 6.93 5.85
C LYS A 30 15.01 7.27 4.96
N ARG A 31 14.20 6.29 4.58
CA ARG A 31 13.04 6.48 3.69
C ARG A 31 11.82 5.76 4.27
N PRO A 32 10.65 6.41 4.32
CA PRO A 32 9.42 5.75 4.79
C PRO A 32 9.09 4.49 3.98
N LEU A 33 8.57 3.49 4.67
CA LEU A 33 8.21 2.22 4.07
C LEU A 33 7.23 2.38 2.89
N ILE A 34 6.25 3.28 3.00
CA ILE A 34 5.29 3.55 1.92
C ILE A 34 5.97 4.09 0.65
N GLU A 35 7.03 4.88 0.80
CA GLU A 35 7.78 5.41 -0.34
C GLU A 35 8.51 4.30 -1.10
N TRP A 36 9.10 3.33 -0.39
CA TRP A 36 9.68 2.14 -1.01
C TRP A 36 8.65 1.40 -1.87
N LYS A 37 7.42 1.26 -1.37
CA LYS A 37 6.33 0.59 -2.09
C LYS A 37 5.92 1.34 -3.35
N ILE A 38 5.73 2.65 -3.24
CA ILE A 38 5.33 3.49 -4.38
C ILE A 38 6.43 3.46 -5.46
N ASN A 39 7.69 3.63 -5.08
CA ASN A 39 8.80 3.59 -6.02
C ASN A 39 8.95 2.20 -6.69
N TYR A 40 8.71 1.13 -5.94
CA TYR A 40 8.70 -0.21 -6.49
C TYR A 40 7.62 -0.39 -7.56
N LEU A 41 6.38 0.05 -7.31
CA LEU A 41 5.30 0.01 -8.29
C LEU A 41 5.61 0.87 -9.53
N LYS A 42 6.13 2.08 -9.33
CA LYS A 42 6.54 2.97 -10.42
C LYS A 42 7.58 2.34 -11.34
N LYS A 43 8.52 1.59 -10.80
CA LYS A 43 9.53 0.86 -11.59
C LYS A 43 8.92 -0.07 -12.62
N PHE A 44 7.71 -0.57 -12.37
CA PHE A 44 6.96 -1.43 -13.29
C PHE A 44 5.86 -0.68 -14.06
N GLY A 45 5.87 0.65 -14.03
CA GLY A 45 4.91 1.48 -14.74
C GLY A 45 3.53 1.59 -14.08
N ILE A 46 3.38 1.11 -12.84
CA ILE A 46 2.12 1.16 -12.11
C ILE A 46 2.07 2.46 -11.31
N LYS A 47 1.17 3.37 -11.71
CA LYS A 47 1.01 4.70 -11.11
C LYS A 47 -0.36 4.92 -10.47
N ASP A 48 -1.35 4.09 -10.78
CA ASP A 48 -2.67 4.13 -10.17
C ASP A 48 -2.68 3.24 -8.92
N ILE A 49 -2.74 3.86 -7.75
CA ILE A 49 -2.53 3.19 -6.46
C ILE A 49 -3.70 3.49 -5.52
N ILE A 50 -4.24 2.46 -4.89
CA ILE A 50 -5.18 2.58 -3.78
C ILE A 50 -4.46 2.22 -2.49
N ILE A 51 -4.45 3.14 -1.53
CA ILE A 51 -3.92 2.89 -0.20
C ILE A 51 -5.10 2.52 0.71
N CYS A 52 -5.12 1.27 1.16
CA CYS A 52 -6.07 0.81 2.17
C CYS A 52 -5.52 1.24 3.53
N SER A 53 -6.03 2.33 4.07
CA SER A 53 -5.56 2.93 5.31
C SER A 53 -6.58 2.80 6.43
N GLY A 54 -6.13 2.88 7.66
CA GLY A 54 -6.96 2.89 8.86
C GLY A 54 -6.27 3.68 9.94
N TYR A 55 -5.56 3.01 10.83
CA TYR A 55 -4.84 3.64 11.93
C TYR A 55 -3.89 4.74 11.45
N LYS A 56 -4.14 5.97 11.91
CA LYS A 56 -3.36 7.18 11.53
C LYS A 56 -3.22 7.39 10.01
N GLY A 57 -4.23 6.99 9.24
CA GLY A 57 -4.23 7.14 7.79
C GLY A 57 -4.09 8.57 7.30
N LYS A 58 -4.57 9.55 8.08
CA LYS A 58 -4.38 10.98 7.77
C LYS A 58 -2.91 11.39 7.71
N LYS A 59 -2.04 10.82 8.56
CA LYS A 59 -0.61 11.08 8.53
C LYS A 59 0.04 10.56 7.25
N ILE A 60 -0.39 9.41 6.76
CA ILE A 60 0.06 8.84 5.48
C ILE A 60 -0.34 9.78 4.34
N LYS A 61 -1.60 10.18 4.30
CA LYS A 61 -2.13 11.09 3.28
C LYS A 61 -1.39 12.43 3.28
N ASN A 62 -1.17 13.03 4.44
CA ASN A 62 -0.45 14.29 4.57
C ASN A 62 0.99 14.16 4.08
N TYR A 63 1.69 13.10 4.44
CA TYR A 63 3.04 12.85 3.97
C TYR A 63 3.11 12.76 2.45
N LEU A 64 2.25 11.95 1.85
CA LEU A 64 2.24 11.74 0.40
C LEU A 64 1.86 13.00 -0.37
N SER A 65 0.88 13.77 0.13
CA SER A 65 0.48 15.03 -0.47
C SER A 65 1.63 16.06 -0.50
N LYS A 66 2.40 16.14 0.58
CA LYS A 66 3.60 17.02 0.64
C LYS A 66 4.69 16.62 -0.36
N LYS A 67 4.72 15.37 -0.77
CA LYS A 67 5.64 14.82 -1.77
C LYS A 67 5.01 14.75 -3.17
N ASN A 68 3.91 15.47 -3.40
CA ASN A 68 3.16 15.45 -4.65
C ASN A 68 2.82 14.02 -5.12
N ASN A 69 2.48 13.14 -4.15
CA ASN A 69 2.14 11.73 -4.37
C ASN A 69 3.19 10.96 -5.19
N PHE A 70 4.45 11.42 -5.18
CA PHE A 70 5.54 10.88 -6.00
C PHE A 70 5.21 10.75 -7.49
N GLY A 71 4.31 11.61 -8.00
CA GLY A 71 3.85 11.59 -9.38
C GLY A 71 2.89 10.45 -9.70
N CYS A 72 2.26 9.84 -8.69
CA CYS A 72 1.25 8.79 -8.83
C CYS A 72 -0.16 9.35 -8.62
N ASN A 73 -1.14 8.66 -9.19
CA ASN A 73 -2.54 8.86 -8.88
C ASN A 73 -2.90 7.98 -7.67
N ILE A 74 -3.08 8.60 -6.50
CA ILE A 74 -3.30 7.89 -5.25
C ILE A 74 -4.73 8.13 -4.76
N GLU A 75 -5.46 7.04 -4.59
CA GLU A 75 -6.77 6.98 -3.95
C GLU A 75 -6.64 6.35 -2.56
N TYR A 76 -7.59 6.62 -1.68
CA TYR A 76 -7.60 6.08 -0.31
C TYR A 76 -8.90 5.30 -0.06
N SER A 77 -8.75 4.05 0.39
CA SER A 77 -9.84 3.26 0.96
C SER A 77 -9.66 3.24 2.47
N VAL A 78 -10.45 4.06 3.17
CA VAL A 78 -10.28 4.26 4.62
C VAL A 78 -11.12 3.27 5.40
N GLU A 79 -10.49 2.51 6.29
CA GLU A 79 -11.15 1.64 7.26
C GLU A 79 -11.51 2.43 8.51
N THR A 80 -12.77 2.41 8.92
CA THR A 80 -13.25 2.99 10.18
C THR A 80 -13.09 2.03 11.36
N SER A 81 -13.04 0.73 11.07
CA SER A 81 -12.74 -0.35 12.00
C SER A 81 -11.90 -1.40 11.28
N PRO A 82 -11.13 -2.25 12.00
CA PRO A 82 -10.33 -3.29 11.36
C PRO A 82 -11.18 -4.25 10.53
N LEU A 83 -10.89 -4.34 9.24
CA LEU A 83 -11.63 -5.21 8.29
C LEU A 83 -10.88 -6.51 7.97
N GLY A 84 -9.65 -6.63 8.41
CA GLY A 84 -8.75 -7.70 7.97
C GLY A 84 -8.32 -7.55 6.51
N THR A 85 -7.48 -8.44 6.03
CA THR A 85 -6.95 -8.39 4.66
C THR A 85 -8.05 -8.50 3.62
N ALA A 86 -8.91 -9.50 3.72
CA ALA A 86 -9.99 -9.73 2.76
C ALA A 86 -11.02 -8.59 2.76
N GLY A 87 -11.37 -8.07 3.94
CA GLY A 87 -12.30 -6.96 4.07
C GLY A 87 -11.77 -5.66 3.47
N ALA A 88 -10.49 -5.37 3.68
CA ALA A 88 -9.83 -4.21 3.08
C ALA A 88 -9.82 -4.28 1.55
N ILE A 89 -9.48 -5.45 1.01
CA ILE A 89 -9.51 -5.69 -0.44
C ILE A 89 -10.92 -5.52 -0.98
N LYS A 90 -11.90 -6.18 -0.38
CA LYS A 90 -13.31 -6.09 -0.80
C LYS A 90 -13.82 -4.65 -0.82
N LYS A 91 -13.45 -3.86 0.19
CA LYS A 91 -13.83 -2.45 0.25
C LYS A 91 -13.20 -1.64 -0.89
N ALA A 92 -11.92 -1.85 -1.13
CA ALA A 92 -11.16 -1.12 -2.16
C ALA A 92 -11.57 -1.53 -3.59
N LEU A 93 -12.05 -2.76 -3.80
CA LEU A 93 -12.52 -3.25 -5.10
C LEU A 93 -13.65 -2.40 -5.70
N LYS A 94 -14.42 -1.68 -4.89
CA LYS A 94 -15.45 -0.76 -5.38
C LYS A 94 -14.90 0.34 -6.29
N ASN A 95 -13.61 0.63 -6.19
CA ASN A 95 -12.91 1.65 -6.96
C ASN A 95 -12.03 1.05 -8.07
N ILE A 96 -12.16 -0.24 -8.34
CA ILE A 96 -11.42 -0.94 -9.39
C ILE A 96 -12.38 -1.50 -10.41
N PHE A 97 -12.20 -1.08 -11.66
CA PHE A 97 -12.97 -1.54 -12.81
C PHE A 97 -12.12 -2.39 -13.76
N ASP A 98 -10.84 -2.56 -13.44
CA ASP A 98 -9.92 -3.38 -14.21
C ASP A 98 -10.18 -4.87 -13.95
N GLU A 99 -9.98 -5.71 -14.96
CA GLU A 99 -10.08 -7.16 -14.81
C GLU A 99 -9.00 -7.74 -13.90
N SER A 100 -7.86 -7.07 -13.81
CA SER A 100 -6.72 -7.48 -13.00
C SER A 100 -6.16 -6.32 -12.19
N PHE A 101 -5.76 -6.61 -10.98
CA PHE A 101 -5.12 -5.66 -10.07
C PHE A 101 -4.06 -6.35 -9.22
N ILE A 102 -3.18 -5.58 -8.63
CA ILE A 102 -2.11 -6.08 -7.74
C ILE A 102 -2.45 -5.73 -6.30
N VAL A 103 -2.20 -6.65 -5.39
CA VAL A 103 -2.28 -6.40 -3.96
C VAL A 103 -0.90 -6.59 -3.33
N LEU A 104 -0.43 -5.59 -2.62
CA LEU A 104 0.81 -5.62 -1.85
C LEU A 104 0.53 -5.42 -0.37
N ASN A 105 1.16 -6.22 0.47
CA ASN A 105 1.24 -5.91 1.89
C ASN A 105 2.07 -4.65 2.10
N GLY A 106 1.58 -3.73 2.93
CA GLY A 106 2.24 -2.46 3.20
C GLY A 106 3.55 -2.58 3.98
N ASP A 107 3.78 -3.71 4.64
CA ASP A 107 4.89 -3.94 5.56
C ASP A 107 6.00 -4.88 5.03
N ILE A 108 5.90 -5.32 3.80
CA ILE A 108 6.88 -6.22 3.19
C ILE A 108 7.61 -5.51 2.05
N ILE A 109 8.94 -5.45 2.09
CA ILE A 109 9.77 -5.01 0.97
C ILE A 109 10.10 -6.24 0.13
N THR A 110 9.89 -6.14 -1.17
CA THR A 110 10.12 -7.23 -2.10
C THR A 110 10.87 -6.75 -3.35
N ASN A 111 11.58 -7.67 -3.99
CA ASN A 111 12.22 -7.47 -5.27
C ASN A 111 11.65 -8.37 -6.38
N ILE A 112 10.47 -8.93 -6.18
CA ILE A 112 9.79 -9.77 -7.16
C ILE A 112 9.61 -9.01 -8.48
N ASN A 113 9.83 -9.69 -9.58
CA ASN A 113 9.58 -9.10 -10.90
C ASN A 113 8.08 -9.11 -11.20
N LEU A 114 7.41 -7.95 -11.00
CA LEU A 114 5.97 -7.82 -11.22
C LEU A 114 5.57 -8.10 -12.68
N LYS A 115 6.42 -7.81 -13.67
CA LYS A 115 6.11 -8.13 -15.07
C LYS A 115 5.91 -9.64 -15.27
N LYS A 116 6.78 -10.46 -14.66
CA LYS A 116 6.64 -11.92 -14.71
C LYS A 116 5.38 -12.38 -13.99
N MET A 117 5.02 -11.74 -12.89
CA MET A 117 3.81 -12.05 -12.14
C MET A 117 2.55 -11.67 -12.91
N MET A 118 2.52 -10.48 -13.50
CA MET A 118 1.39 -9.98 -14.28
C MET A 118 1.11 -10.79 -15.56
N SER A 119 2.12 -11.47 -16.11
CA SER A 119 1.94 -12.35 -17.28
C SER A 119 1.19 -13.64 -16.95
N LYS A 120 0.99 -13.94 -15.67
CA LYS A 120 0.29 -15.13 -15.19
C LYS A 120 -0.95 -14.68 -14.40
N PRO A 121 -2.16 -14.79 -14.95
CA PRO A 121 -3.37 -14.40 -14.24
C PRO A 121 -3.56 -15.26 -12.98
N ASN A 122 -4.17 -14.69 -11.97
CA ASN A 122 -4.46 -15.32 -10.68
C ASN A 122 -3.23 -15.87 -9.95
N SER A 123 -2.12 -15.15 -10.05
CA SER A 123 -0.86 -15.55 -9.40
C SER A 123 -0.75 -14.99 -7.99
N ILE A 124 -0.25 -15.81 -7.09
CA ILE A 124 0.16 -15.41 -5.73
C ILE A 124 1.66 -15.63 -5.61
N ALA A 125 2.37 -14.61 -5.17
CA ALA A 125 3.78 -14.76 -4.84
C ALA A 125 3.92 -14.98 -3.32
N ALA A 126 4.53 -16.07 -2.95
CA ALA A 126 4.99 -16.29 -1.58
C ALA A 126 6.39 -15.66 -1.41
N ILE A 127 6.56 -14.95 -0.29
CA ILE A 127 7.80 -14.25 0.07
C ILE A 127 8.27 -14.81 1.40
#